data_025501e496ce35e40a620e0eca7edf61
#
_entry.id   025501e496ce35e40a620e0eca7edf61
#
_cell.length_a   1.000
_cell.length_b   1.000
_cell.length_c   1.000
_cell.angle_alpha   90.00
_cell.angle_beta   90.00
_cell.angle_gamma   90.00
#
_symmetry.space_group_name_H-M   'P 1'
#
loop_
_entity.id
_entity.type
_entity.pdbx_description
1 polymer ?
#
loop_
_entity_poly.entity_id
_entity_poly.type
_entity_poly.pdbx_seq_one_letter_code
_entity_poly.pdbx_strand_id
1 'polypeptide(L)'
;EDIRKKLGIQYCDVYGLSEVMGPGVAMECSASHGLHVAEDHFYPEIVDPDTLKPVPDGTYGELVFTTLTRECCPLVRYRTRDVTRIINEECSCGRTHRKIDRIIGRTDDMMIIRGVNVFPSQIEQVITGFPEIATQYQIVLSNNGPLDRIELQVEPVLDFPFDEIRKLEDLKHRLHAELK
;
A
#
# COMPACT_ATOMS: atom_id res chain seq x y z
N GLU A 1 9.05 -7.48 8.40
CA GLU A 1 9.46 -8.68 9.18
C GLU A 1 10.95 -8.97 9.09
N ASP A 2 11.58 -8.80 7.94
CA ASP A 2 13.00 -9.11 7.72
C ASP A 2 13.97 -8.25 8.52
N ILE A 3 13.70 -6.95 8.66
CA ILE A 3 14.53 -6.02 9.44
C ILE A 3 14.56 -6.45 10.91
N ARG A 4 13.38 -6.75 11.47
CA ARG A 4 13.24 -7.21 12.85
C ARG A 4 14.02 -8.51 13.11
N LYS A 5 13.93 -9.46 12.17
CA LYS A 5 14.64 -10.75 12.25
C LYS A 5 16.14 -10.61 12.04
N LYS A 6 16.58 -9.79 11.07
CA LYS A 6 18.00 -9.65 10.71
C LYS A 6 18.78 -8.78 11.69
N LEU A 7 18.17 -7.74 12.26
CA LEU A 7 18.86 -6.77 13.10
C LEU A 7 18.53 -6.91 14.59
N GLY A 8 17.54 -7.73 14.98
CA GLY A 8 17.14 -7.90 16.38
C GLY A 8 16.53 -6.64 17.02
N ILE A 9 16.10 -5.65 16.21
CA ILE A 9 15.55 -4.38 16.66
C ILE A 9 14.03 -4.36 16.53
N GLN A 10 13.39 -3.60 17.42
CA GLN A 10 11.98 -3.25 17.24
C GLN A 10 11.90 -2.04 16.30
N TYR A 11 10.98 -2.08 15.36
CA TYR A 11 10.63 -0.94 14.53
C TYR A 11 9.12 -0.68 14.64
N CYS A 12 8.71 0.56 14.42
CA CYS A 12 7.32 0.96 14.33
C CYS A 12 7.10 1.60 12.96
N ASP A 13 6.01 1.23 12.32
CA ASP A 13 5.60 1.86 11.07
C ASP A 13 5.01 3.25 11.36
N VAL A 14 5.28 4.20 10.48
CA VAL A 14 4.86 5.60 10.61
C VAL A 14 4.29 6.07 9.29
N TYR A 15 3.06 6.57 9.33
CA TYR A 15 2.40 7.18 8.19
C TYR A 15 2.39 8.70 8.32
N GLY A 16 2.58 9.38 7.21
CA GLY A 16 2.46 10.82 7.09
C GLY A 16 2.68 11.30 5.66
N LEU A 17 2.34 12.55 5.41
CA LEU A 17 2.48 13.21 4.11
C LEU A 17 2.84 14.68 4.33
N SER A 18 3.69 15.21 3.45
CA SER A 18 4.22 16.58 3.56
C SER A 18 3.15 17.66 3.57
N GLU A 19 2.06 17.42 2.85
CA GLU A 19 0.93 18.34 2.69
C GLU A 19 0.18 18.54 4.01
N VAL A 20 0.12 17.51 4.83
CA VAL A 20 -0.58 17.56 6.13
C VAL A 20 0.36 17.94 7.25
N MET A 21 1.42 17.19 7.52
CA MET A 21 2.41 17.50 8.56
C MET A 21 3.73 16.73 8.41
N GLY A 22 3.98 16.00 7.35
CA GLY A 22 5.13 15.10 7.25
C GLY A 22 4.93 13.82 8.08
N PRO A 23 6.00 13.18 8.58
CA PRO A 23 5.90 11.93 9.32
C PRO A 23 5.19 12.13 10.67
N GLY A 24 4.40 11.12 11.10
CA GLY A 24 3.77 11.11 12.43
C GLY A 24 2.30 11.47 12.46
N VAL A 25 1.59 11.49 11.32
CA VAL A 25 0.12 11.61 11.27
C VAL A 25 -0.54 10.38 11.89
N ALA A 26 0.01 9.19 11.62
CA ALA A 26 -0.37 7.96 12.29
C ALA A 26 0.85 7.08 12.56
N MET A 27 0.86 6.34 13.67
CA MET A 27 2.00 5.55 14.11
C MET A 27 1.58 4.20 14.68
N GLU A 28 2.36 3.18 14.35
CA GLU A 28 2.25 1.85 14.96
C GLU A 28 2.63 1.92 16.44
N CYS A 29 2.04 1.05 17.24
CA CYS A 29 2.42 0.85 18.65
C CYS A 29 3.11 -0.50 18.84
N SER A 30 3.52 -0.81 20.07
CA SER A 30 4.17 -2.08 20.41
C SER A 30 3.31 -3.33 20.10
N ALA A 31 1.98 -3.17 19.99
CA ALA A 31 1.07 -4.26 19.61
C ALA A 31 1.15 -4.60 18.11
N SER A 32 1.78 -3.76 17.29
CA SER A 32 2.01 -3.96 15.85
C SER A 32 0.75 -4.34 15.06
N HIS A 33 -0.38 -3.69 15.37
CA HIS A 33 -1.68 -3.94 14.73
C HIS A 33 -2.37 -2.64 14.35
N GLY A 34 -2.03 -2.13 13.17
CA GLY A 34 -2.50 -0.86 12.63
C GLY A 34 -1.78 0.36 13.21
N LEU A 35 -2.04 1.51 12.60
CA LEU A 35 -1.42 2.78 12.95
C LEU A 35 -2.44 3.67 13.66
N HIS A 36 -2.13 4.08 14.89
CA HIS A 36 -2.96 5.02 15.65
C HIS A 36 -2.82 6.42 15.06
N VAL A 37 -3.95 7.01 14.67
CA VAL A 37 -4.01 8.38 14.18
C VAL A 37 -3.86 9.35 15.36
N ALA A 38 -3.08 10.41 15.20
CA ALA A 38 -2.99 11.50 16.17
C ALA A 38 -4.26 12.37 16.10
N GLU A 39 -5.37 11.88 16.66
CA GLU A 39 -6.71 12.47 16.55
C GLU A 39 -6.87 13.83 17.27
N ASP A 40 -5.95 14.19 18.13
CA ASP A 40 -5.80 15.53 18.69
C ASP A 40 -5.42 16.59 17.62
N HIS A 41 -4.78 16.14 16.52
CA HIS A 41 -4.35 16.98 15.42
C HIS A 41 -5.05 16.73 14.10
N PHE A 42 -5.56 15.51 13.87
CA PHE A 42 -6.11 15.09 12.59
C PHE A 42 -7.41 14.31 12.76
N TYR A 43 -8.42 14.68 12.01
CA TYR A 43 -9.66 13.91 11.91
C TYR A 43 -9.62 13.04 10.66
N PRO A 44 -9.56 11.69 10.80
CA PRO A 44 -9.55 10.77 9.67
C PRO A 44 -10.96 10.42 9.23
N GLU A 45 -11.16 10.34 7.92
CA GLU A 45 -12.34 9.78 7.28
C GLU A 45 -11.88 8.77 6.22
N ILE A 46 -12.66 7.71 6.01
CA ILE A 46 -12.51 6.82 4.85
C ILE A 46 -13.70 7.06 3.95
N VAL A 47 -13.43 7.37 2.68
CA VAL A 47 -14.47 7.68 1.70
C VAL A 47 -14.37 6.76 0.49
N ASP A 48 -15.49 6.54 -0.13
CA ASP A 48 -15.54 5.93 -1.46
C ASP A 48 -14.90 6.91 -2.47
N PRO A 49 -13.91 6.49 -3.27
CA PRO A 49 -13.15 7.40 -4.13
C PRO A 49 -13.96 8.06 -5.23
N ASP A 50 -15.09 7.44 -5.65
CA ASP A 50 -15.94 7.93 -6.75
C ASP A 50 -17.04 8.85 -6.23
N THR A 51 -17.74 8.43 -5.18
CA THR A 51 -18.89 9.17 -4.64
C THR A 51 -18.51 10.20 -3.58
N LEU A 52 -17.30 10.11 -3.00
CA LEU A 52 -16.76 10.92 -1.90
C LEU A 52 -17.61 10.86 -0.61
N LYS A 53 -18.45 9.86 -0.50
CA LYS A 53 -19.24 9.62 0.72
C LYS A 53 -18.45 8.75 1.70
N PRO A 54 -18.59 8.99 3.00
CA PRO A 54 -17.99 8.12 4.00
C PRO A 54 -18.47 6.68 3.84
N VAL A 55 -17.56 5.72 4.01
CA VAL A 55 -17.86 4.30 4.04
C VAL A 55 -17.90 3.79 5.49
N PRO A 56 -18.58 2.68 5.76
CA PRO A 56 -18.56 2.06 7.09
C PRO A 56 -17.14 1.65 7.51
N ASP A 57 -16.86 1.77 8.80
CA ASP A 57 -15.60 1.30 9.38
C ASP A 57 -15.34 -0.18 9.02
N GLY A 58 -14.09 -0.52 8.80
CA GLY A 58 -13.67 -1.84 8.29
C GLY A 58 -13.72 -1.99 6.78
N THR A 59 -14.37 -1.05 6.05
CA THR A 59 -14.39 -1.04 4.60
C THR A 59 -13.20 -0.25 4.06
N TYR A 60 -12.53 -0.79 3.03
CA TYR A 60 -11.46 -0.06 2.34
C TYR A 60 -12.02 1.10 1.51
N GLY A 61 -11.33 2.22 1.54
CA GLY A 61 -11.64 3.43 0.77
C GLY A 61 -10.47 4.40 0.79
N GLU A 62 -10.65 5.57 0.23
CA GLU A 62 -9.65 6.62 0.21
C GLU A 62 -9.58 7.32 1.58
N LEU A 63 -8.38 7.46 2.10
CA LEU A 63 -8.11 8.18 3.34
C LEU A 63 -8.20 9.70 3.11
N VAL A 64 -8.94 10.35 3.97
CA VAL A 64 -9.14 11.80 3.97
C VAL A 64 -8.81 12.35 5.34
N PHE A 65 -8.12 13.49 5.41
CA PHE A 65 -7.80 14.17 6.66
C PHE A 65 -8.33 15.59 6.71
N THR A 66 -8.83 15.94 7.87
CA THR A 66 -9.04 17.34 8.28
C THR A 66 -8.05 17.69 9.39
N THR A 67 -7.27 18.75 9.21
CA THR A 67 -6.35 19.24 10.25
C THR A 67 -7.13 20.04 11.30
N LEU A 68 -6.93 19.74 12.58
CA LEU A 68 -7.66 20.36 13.69
C LEU A 68 -6.88 21.51 14.35
N THR A 69 -5.56 21.43 14.37
CA THR A 69 -4.68 22.37 15.09
C THR A 69 -3.81 23.21 14.18
N ARG A 70 -3.91 23.04 12.87
CA ARG A 70 -3.08 23.76 11.90
C ARG A 70 -3.70 25.14 11.62
N GLU A 71 -3.05 26.20 12.10
CA GLU A 71 -3.52 27.57 11.92
C GLU A 71 -3.16 28.12 10.54
N CYS A 72 -1.93 27.83 10.07
CA CYS A 72 -1.50 28.27 8.74
C CYS A 72 -1.87 27.20 7.70
N CYS A 73 -2.59 27.58 6.67
CA CYS A 73 -3.05 26.68 5.60
C CYS A 73 -3.80 25.44 6.14
N PRO A 74 -4.91 25.62 6.87
CA PRO A 74 -5.68 24.48 7.36
C PRO A 74 -6.22 23.66 6.19
N LEU A 75 -6.18 22.34 6.32
CA LEU A 75 -6.72 21.43 5.33
C LEU A 75 -8.04 20.86 5.83
N VAL A 76 -9.09 21.00 5.04
CA VAL A 76 -10.42 20.45 5.34
C VAL A 76 -10.74 19.38 4.30
N ARG A 77 -10.95 18.16 4.76
CA ARG A 77 -11.24 16.98 3.92
C ARG A 77 -10.22 16.80 2.80
N TYR A 78 -8.93 16.87 3.13
CA TYR A 78 -7.84 16.67 2.17
C TYR A 78 -7.79 15.21 1.74
N ARG A 79 -7.92 14.97 0.45
CA ARG A 79 -7.84 13.65 -0.18
C ARG A 79 -6.39 13.23 -0.33
N THR A 80 -5.97 12.20 0.41
CA THR A 80 -4.58 11.72 0.36
C THR A 80 -4.30 10.86 -0.87
N ARG A 81 -5.34 10.31 -1.47
CA ARG A 81 -5.31 9.26 -2.50
C ARG A 81 -4.89 7.89 -1.98
N ASP A 82 -4.46 7.77 -0.75
CA ASP A 82 -4.06 6.50 -0.16
C ASP A 82 -5.28 5.67 0.20
N VAL A 83 -5.23 4.37 -0.03
CA VAL A 83 -6.32 3.44 0.23
C VAL A 83 -6.02 2.64 1.50
N THR A 84 -6.93 2.76 2.47
CA THR A 84 -6.88 2.05 3.75
C THR A 84 -8.30 1.87 4.32
N ARG A 85 -8.40 1.42 5.56
CA ARG A 85 -9.67 1.32 6.32
C ARG A 85 -9.45 1.66 7.78
N ILE A 86 -10.52 2.02 8.49
CA ILE A 86 -10.50 2.13 9.97
C ILE A 86 -10.54 0.72 10.56
N ILE A 87 -9.71 0.47 11.57
CA ILE A 87 -9.71 -0.75 12.37
C ILE A 87 -10.47 -0.47 13.67
N ASN A 88 -11.60 -1.15 13.88
CA ASN A 88 -12.48 -0.95 15.05
C ASN A 88 -12.06 -1.70 16.30
N GLU A 89 -11.11 -2.62 16.21
CA GLU A 89 -10.68 -3.43 17.34
C GLU A 89 -9.91 -2.59 18.34
N GLU A 90 -10.19 -2.81 19.62
CA GLU A 90 -9.42 -2.21 20.72
C GLU A 90 -7.96 -2.61 20.63
N CYS A 91 -7.06 -1.70 20.97
CA CYS A 91 -5.64 -1.99 20.98
C CYS A 91 -5.17 -2.37 22.40
N SER A 92 -4.43 -3.47 22.52
CA SER A 92 -3.84 -3.89 23.79
C SER A 92 -2.85 -2.89 24.40
N CYS A 93 -2.42 -1.86 23.64
CA CYS A 93 -1.59 -0.78 24.15
C CYS A 93 -2.35 0.24 25.01
N GLY A 94 -3.69 0.14 25.09
CA GLY A 94 -4.56 1.00 25.88
C GLY A 94 -4.89 2.37 25.25
N ARG A 95 -4.40 2.68 24.04
CA ARG A 95 -4.79 3.90 23.33
C ARG A 95 -6.20 3.75 22.75
N THR A 96 -6.96 4.83 22.83
CA THR A 96 -8.34 4.92 22.32
C THR A 96 -8.44 5.61 20.94
N HIS A 97 -7.32 6.15 20.45
CA HIS A 97 -7.25 6.74 19.11
C HIS A 97 -7.62 5.73 18.05
N ARG A 98 -8.36 6.16 17.03
CA ARG A 98 -8.67 5.32 15.86
C ARG A 98 -7.39 4.80 15.24
N LYS A 99 -7.49 3.60 14.72
CA LYS A 99 -6.40 2.98 13.96
C LYS A 99 -6.80 2.89 12.50
N ILE A 100 -5.82 3.15 11.64
CA ILE A 100 -5.92 2.82 10.22
C ILE A 100 -5.09 1.56 9.93
N ASP A 101 -5.53 0.79 8.97
CA ASP A 101 -4.77 -0.34 8.44
C ASP A 101 -3.59 0.17 7.61
N ARG A 102 -2.69 -0.73 7.21
CA ARG A 102 -1.63 -0.39 6.27
C ARG A 102 -2.21 0.13 4.97
N ILE A 103 -1.51 1.07 4.36
CA ILE A 103 -1.86 1.54 3.02
C ILE A 103 -1.65 0.40 2.03
N ILE A 104 -2.69 0.06 1.27
CA ILE A 104 -2.64 -1.01 0.26
C ILE A 104 -2.31 -0.51 -1.14
N GLY A 105 -2.42 0.80 -1.36
CA GLY A 105 -2.12 1.44 -2.63
C GLY A 105 -2.69 2.85 -2.68
N ARG A 106 -2.67 3.45 -3.87
CA ARG A 106 -3.19 4.81 -4.12
C ARG A 106 -4.27 4.76 -5.20
N THR A 107 -5.30 5.58 -5.06
CA THR A 107 -6.40 5.67 -6.06
C THR A 107 -5.93 6.21 -7.41
N ASP A 108 -4.90 7.06 -7.42
CA ASP A 108 -4.30 7.64 -8.64
C ASP A 108 -3.27 6.70 -9.32
N ASP A 109 -2.77 5.68 -8.62
CA ASP A 109 -1.90 4.65 -9.18
C ASP A 109 -2.66 3.36 -9.56
N MET A 110 -3.96 3.30 -9.22
CA MET A 110 -4.80 2.15 -9.47
C MET A 110 -5.01 1.93 -10.97
N MET A 111 -4.74 0.72 -11.44
CA MET A 111 -4.97 0.29 -12.81
C MET A 111 -6.28 -0.50 -12.87
N ILE A 112 -7.12 -0.23 -13.84
CA ILE A 112 -8.32 -1.04 -14.11
C ILE A 112 -8.00 -1.96 -15.29
N ILE A 113 -7.87 -3.27 -15.02
CA ILE A 113 -7.51 -4.26 -16.02
C ILE A 113 -8.67 -5.24 -16.15
N ARG A 114 -9.34 -5.21 -17.29
CA ARG A 114 -10.53 -6.07 -17.56
C ARG A 114 -11.61 -5.97 -16.48
N GLY A 115 -11.81 -4.75 -15.91
CA GLY A 115 -12.77 -4.50 -14.84
C GLY A 115 -12.32 -4.89 -13.43
N VAL A 116 -11.05 -5.28 -13.26
CA VAL A 116 -10.44 -5.58 -11.95
C VAL A 116 -9.50 -4.44 -11.57
N ASN A 117 -9.65 -3.95 -10.34
CA ASN A 117 -8.74 -2.95 -9.77
C ASN A 117 -7.44 -3.63 -9.35
N VAL A 118 -6.33 -3.20 -9.91
CA VAL A 118 -4.98 -3.71 -9.63
C VAL A 118 -4.10 -2.57 -9.16
N PHE A 119 -3.45 -2.73 -8.01
CA PHE A 119 -2.49 -1.78 -7.49
C PHE A 119 -1.06 -2.24 -7.80
N PRO A 120 -0.15 -1.35 -8.24
CA PRO A 120 1.26 -1.67 -8.45
C PRO A 120 1.92 -2.34 -7.24
N SER A 121 1.55 -1.92 -6.02
CA SER A 121 2.04 -2.48 -4.76
C SER A 121 1.72 -3.98 -4.59
N GLN A 122 0.60 -4.46 -5.13
CA GLN A 122 0.25 -5.89 -5.10
C GLN A 122 1.19 -6.69 -6.00
N ILE A 123 1.51 -6.15 -7.18
CA ILE A 123 2.48 -6.77 -8.11
C ILE A 123 3.88 -6.78 -7.49
N GLU A 124 4.29 -5.66 -6.88
CA GLU A 124 5.57 -5.54 -6.19
C GLU A 124 5.71 -6.55 -5.04
N GLN A 125 4.65 -6.75 -4.26
CA GLN A 125 4.63 -7.75 -3.19
C GLN A 125 4.89 -9.17 -3.71
N VAL A 126 4.33 -9.51 -4.87
CA VAL A 126 4.60 -10.80 -5.52
C VAL A 126 6.03 -10.88 -5.98
N ILE A 127 6.54 -9.87 -6.72
CA ILE A 127 7.90 -9.85 -7.26
C ILE A 127 8.94 -10.00 -6.15
N THR A 128 8.79 -9.27 -5.05
CA THR A 128 9.73 -9.32 -3.90
C THR A 128 9.74 -10.67 -3.18
N GLY A 129 8.75 -11.52 -3.41
CA GLY A 129 8.72 -12.90 -2.93
C GLY A 129 9.67 -13.86 -3.72
N PHE A 130 10.20 -13.42 -4.86
CA PHE A 130 11.07 -14.22 -5.72
C PHE A 130 12.53 -13.77 -5.58
N PRO A 131 13.39 -14.54 -4.89
CA PRO A 131 14.80 -14.17 -4.69
C PRO A 131 15.62 -14.18 -6.01
N GLU A 132 15.10 -14.80 -7.06
CA GLU A 132 15.70 -14.85 -8.40
C GLU A 132 15.46 -13.59 -9.23
N ILE A 133 14.58 -12.67 -8.76
CA ILE A 133 14.21 -11.44 -9.46
C ILE A 133 14.81 -10.24 -8.71
N ALA A 134 15.44 -9.33 -9.46
CA ALA A 134 15.92 -8.06 -8.92
C ALA A 134 14.73 -7.12 -8.57
N THR A 135 15.01 -6.06 -7.82
CA THR A 135 13.98 -5.11 -7.38
C THR A 135 13.47 -4.19 -8.49
N GLN A 136 14.16 -4.17 -9.64
CA GLN A 136 13.76 -3.36 -10.79
C GLN A 136 12.71 -4.11 -11.62
N TYR A 137 11.58 -3.47 -11.83
CA TYR A 137 10.52 -3.99 -12.69
C TYR A 137 9.81 -2.85 -13.41
N GLN A 138 9.13 -3.17 -14.50
CA GLN A 138 8.30 -2.25 -15.24
C GLN A 138 6.96 -2.88 -15.58
N ILE A 139 5.87 -2.15 -15.32
CA ILE A 139 4.52 -2.53 -15.73
C ILE A 139 4.19 -1.75 -17.01
N VAL A 140 3.93 -2.47 -18.09
CA VAL A 140 3.54 -1.90 -19.38
C VAL A 140 2.07 -2.20 -19.62
N LEU A 141 1.27 -1.15 -19.68
CA LEU A 141 -0.14 -1.24 -20.07
C LEU A 141 -0.26 -0.94 -21.57
N SER A 142 -0.90 -1.82 -22.30
CA SER A 142 -1.19 -1.62 -23.71
C SER A 142 -2.67 -1.84 -24.01
N ASN A 143 -3.24 -0.90 -24.76
CA ASN A 143 -4.62 -0.92 -25.22
C ASN A 143 -4.66 -1.08 -26.75
N ASN A 144 -4.18 -2.22 -27.24
CA ASN A 144 -4.13 -2.53 -28.67
C ASN A 144 -5.22 -3.55 -29.05
N GLY A 145 -6.47 -3.33 -28.66
CA GLY A 145 -7.56 -4.26 -28.98
C GLY A 145 -8.77 -4.12 -28.04
N PRO A 146 -9.71 -5.08 -28.07
CA PRO A 146 -10.91 -5.01 -27.25
C PRO A 146 -10.66 -5.25 -25.73
N LEU A 147 -9.44 -5.63 -25.34
CA LEU A 147 -9.07 -5.93 -23.97
C LEU A 147 -7.72 -5.29 -23.62
N ASP A 148 -7.67 -4.65 -22.46
CA ASP A 148 -6.42 -4.17 -21.88
C ASP A 148 -5.46 -5.33 -21.62
N ARG A 149 -4.19 -5.10 -21.96
CA ARG A 149 -3.11 -6.05 -21.75
C ARG A 149 -2.09 -5.45 -20.79
N ILE A 150 -1.78 -6.21 -19.75
CA ILE A 150 -0.67 -5.94 -18.85
C ILE A 150 0.53 -6.81 -19.23
N GLU A 151 1.68 -6.22 -19.29
CA GLU A 151 2.95 -6.88 -19.44
C GLU A 151 3.86 -6.48 -18.28
N LEU A 152 4.35 -7.45 -17.54
CA LEU A 152 5.30 -7.24 -16.46
C LEU A 152 6.69 -7.59 -16.95
N GLN A 153 7.58 -6.59 -17.00
CA GLN A 153 8.98 -6.76 -17.32
C GLN A 153 9.77 -6.77 -16.02
N VAL A 154 10.52 -7.84 -15.78
CA VAL A 154 11.34 -8.02 -14.58
C VAL A 154 12.77 -8.31 -14.96
N GLU A 155 13.71 -7.91 -14.13
CA GLU A 155 15.13 -8.19 -14.31
C GLU A 155 15.53 -9.33 -13.36
N PRO A 156 16.10 -10.44 -13.86
CA PRO A 156 16.68 -11.46 -13.00
C PRO A 156 17.93 -10.95 -12.28
N VAL A 157 18.25 -11.54 -11.12
CA VAL A 157 19.49 -11.22 -10.41
C VAL A 157 20.73 -11.58 -11.23
N LEU A 158 21.86 -10.89 -10.99
CA LEU A 158 23.10 -11.04 -11.77
C LEU A 158 23.63 -12.48 -11.84
N ASP A 159 23.41 -13.26 -10.79
CA ASP A 159 23.87 -14.66 -10.69
C ASP A 159 22.86 -15.67 -11.26
N PHE A 160 21.80 -15.20 -11.92
CA PHE A 160 20.80 -16.08 -12.52
C PHE A 160 21.42 -16.84 -13.73
N PRO A 161 21.28 -18.19 -13.79
CA PRO A 161 21.85 -18.98 -14.86
C PRO A 161 21.04 -18.87 -16.17
N PHE A 162 21.32 -17.83 -16.97
CA PHE A 162 20.63 -17.55 -18.24
C PHE A 162 20.77 -18.61 -19.31
N ASP A 163 21.81 -19.44 -19.26
CA ASP A 163 22.09 -20.55 -20.17
C ASP A 163 21.16 -21.76 -19.92
N GLU A 164 20.47 -21.79 -18.77
CA GLU A 164 19.52 -22.85 -18.45
C GLU A 164 18.09 -22.43 -18.77
N ILE A 165 17.66 -22.55 -20.02
CA ILE A 165 16.32 -22.18 -20.52
C ILE A 165 15.19 -22.74 -19.62
N ARG A 166 15.35 -23.98 -19.11
CA ARG A 166 14.35 -24.60 -18.23
C ARG A 166 14.13 -23.83 -16.94
N LYS A 167 15.17 -23.27 -16.33
CA LYS A 167 15.05 -22.46 -15.10
C LYS A 167 14.34 -21.14 -15.37
N LEU A 168 14.59 -20.55 -16.53
CA LEU A 168 13.89 -19.32 -16.93
C LEU A 168 12.39 -19.58 -17.18
N GLU A 169 12.05 -20.66 -17.84
CA GLU A 169 10.65 -21.05 -18.06
C GLU A 169 9.94 -21.39 -16.75
N ASP A 170 10.59 -22.09 -15.84
CA ASP A 170 10.06 -22.42 -14.52
C ASP A 170 9.79 -21.13 -13.70
N LEU A 171 10.75 -20.22 -13.65
CA LEU A 171 10.56 -18.91 -12.99
C LEU A 171 9.37 -18.15 -13.58
N LYS A 172 9.26 -18.09 -14.90
CA LYS A 172 8.14 -17.45 -15.59
C LYS A 172 6.81 -18.10 -15.25
N HIS A 173 6.75 -19.42 -15.17
CA HIS A 173 5.53 -20.15 -14.80
C HIS A 173 5.12 -19.90 -13.36
N ARG A 174 6.06 -19.92 -12.40
CA ARG A 174 5.81 -19.63 -10.99
C ARG A 174 5.32 -18.20 -10.80
N LEU A 175 5.99 -17.22 -11.40
CA LEU A 175 5.58 -15.81 -11.34
C LEU A 175 4.19 -15.58 -11.93
N HIS A 176 3.87 -16.22 -13.06
CA HIS A 176 2.56 -16.11 -13.68
C HIS A 176 1.45 -16.80 -12.87
N ALA A 177 1.76 -17.83 -12.09
CA ALA A 177 0.81 -18.50 -11.20
C ALA A 177 0.45 -17.63 -10.00
N GLU A 178 1.42 -16.91 -9.42
CA GLU A 178 1.20 -16.02 -8.26
C GLU A 178 0.51 -14.69 -8.63
N LEU A 179 0.61 -14.28 -9.90
CA LEU A 179 -0.04 -13.05 -10.41
C LEU A 179 -1.48 -13.26 -10.93
N LYS A 180 -2.02 -14.47 -10.86
CA LYS A 180 -3.42 -14.78 -11.23
C LYS A 180 -4.37 -14.60 -10.08
#